data_6b892b4e1b42330f767b63ff8501c797
#
_entry.id   6b892b4e1b42330f767b63ff8501c797
#
_cell.length_a   1.000
_cell.length_b   1.000
_cell.length_c   1.000
_cell.angle_alpha   90.00
_cell.angle_beta   90.00
_cell.angle_gamma   90.00
#
_symmetry.space_group_name_H-M   'P 1'
#
loop_
_entity.id
_entity.type
_entity.pdbx_description
1 polymer ?
#
loop_
_entity_poly.entity_id
_entity_poly.type
_entity_poly.pdbx_seq_one_letter_code
_entity_poly.pdbx_strand_id
1 'polypeptide(L)'
;SDATWCKCFPSGGLKNTDTSITLSIESNSGSEERTATLTVTSGKTEKKMTVTQSPSPTVKVNANALNFGAQGGSTTFTVTSNTPWELTPATTGWFTVSPESGIAGETEVTVTCKANDSDENRTATIIVAGEGDSENVKITQYTDVITTPDGYTLVWNDEFNTPDGSSPDLSKWYYEEWAPGYVNNELQRYVAGALGNDRTAEIIGGVLNITARKSGSEVISARLNTKEMWTYGYFEARLKLPKGKGTWPAYWMMPADGNNWPHCGEIDIMEEVGTNPNYTSSSIHCTAYNHTIGTQKTAERLTPGAEDEFHTYALE
;
A
#
# COMPACT_ATOMS: atom_id res chain seq x y z
N SER A 1 -8.64 5.88 45.40
CA SER A 1 -7.67 5.53 44.39
C SER A 1 -6.70 6.68 44.12
N ASP A 2 -5.46 6.36 43.85
CA ASP A 2 -4.42 7.32 43.42
C ASP A 2 -4.42 7.60 41.90
N ALA A 3 -5.29 6.91 41.17
CA ALA A 3 -5.39 7.03 39.71
C ALA A 3 -6.83 7.48 39.28
N THR A 4 -6.89 8.40 38.31
CA THR A 4 -8.16 8.98 37.80
C THR A 4 -9.02 7.97 37.02
N TRP A 5 -8.39 6.98 36.39
CA TRP A 5 -9.02 5.94 35.58
C TRP A 5 -9.66 4.82 36.42
N CYS A 6 -9.35 4.75 37.73
CA CYS A 6 -9.89 3.75 38.67
C CYS A 6 -10.65 4.48 39.78
N LYS A 7 -11.97 4.51 39.70
CA LYS A 7 -12.85 5.18 40.65
C LYS A 7 -13.52 4.19 41.55
N CYS A 8 -13.70 4.56 42.81
CA CYS A 8 -14.34 3.74 43.86
C CYS A 8 -15.66 4.33 44.28
N PHE A 9 -16.67 3.48 44.47
CA PHE A 9 -17.96 3.88 44.97
C PHE A 9 -18.55 2.80 45.90
N PRO A 10 -19.08 3.16 47.08
CA PRO A 10 -18.98 4.44 47.74
C PRO A 10 -17.53 4.76 48.20
N SER A 11 -17.23 6.04 48.42
CA SER A 11 -15.93 6.52 48.90
C SER A 11 -15.73 6.37 50.41
N GLY A 12 -16.71 5.84 51.10
CA GLY A 12 -16.65 5.60 52.55
C GLY A 12 -17.78 4.69 53.03
N GLY A 13 -17.66 4.15 54.26
CA GLY A 13 -18.61 3.28 54.90
C GLY A 13 -18.91 3.69 56.35
N LEU A 14 -19.89 3.05 56.95
CA LEU A 14 -20.27 3.28 58.35
C LEU A 14 -19.41 2.40 59.28
N LYS A 15 -19.24 2.85 60.53
CA LYS A 15 -18.53 2.12 61.57
C LYS A 15 -19.27 0.80 61.88
N ASN A 16 -18.51 -0.27 61.98
CA ASN A 16 -19.02 -1.62 62.31
C ASN A 16 -20.01 -2.21 61.29
N THR A 17 -19.95 -1.79 60.02
CA THR A 17 -20.73 -2.38 58.95
C THR A 17 -19.82 -2.83 57.83
N ASP A 18 -20.18 -3.94 57.15
CA ASP A 18 -19.54 -4.34 55.91
C ASP A 18 -20.05 -3.44 54.77
N THR A 19 -19.13 -2.91 53.97
CA THR A 19 -19.43 -2.07 52.82
C THR A 19 -18.75 -2.63 51.58
N SER A 20 -19.53 -2.99 50.58
CA SER A 20 -19.00 -3.36 49.26
C SER A 20 -18.58 -2.10 48.50
N ILE A 21 -17.38 -2.14 47.93
CA ILE A 21 -16.86 -1.07 47.08
C ILE A 21 -16.87 -1.55 45.63
N THR A 22 -17.58 -0.84 44.79
CA THR A 22 -17.55 -1.04 43.34
C THR A 22 -16.42 -0.22 42.72
N LEU A 23 -15.64 -0.83 41.83
CA LEU A 23 -14.66 -0.15 41.03
C LEU A 23 -15.21 0.14 39.64
N SER A 24 -15.13 1.41 39.23
CA SER A 24 -15.35 1.84 37.86
C SER A 24 -14.01 2.09 37.20
N ILE A 25 -13.71 1.32 36.15
CA ILE A 25 -12.40 1.30 35.49
C ILE A 25 -12.59 1.78 34.06
N GLU A 26 -11.88 2.83 33.66
CA GLU A 26 -11.84 3.34 32.28
C GLU A 26 -10.91 2.45 31.43
N SER A 27 -11.19 2.29 30.11
CA SER A 27 -10.37 1.51 29.20
C SER A 27 -8.90 1.96 29.20
N ASN A 28 -7.97 1.01 29.17
CA ASN A 28 -6.55 1.30 29.01
C ASN A 28 -6.22 1.33 27.51
N SER A 29 -6.27 2.50 26.90
CA SER A 29 -5.89 2.72 25.50
C SER A 29 -4.37 2.89 25.28
N GLY A 30 -3.58 2.84 26.36
CA GLY A 30 -2.10 2.85 26.26
C GLY A 30 -1.54 1.51 25.81
N SER A 31 -0.25 1.47 25.52
CA SER A 31 0.49 0.26 25.14
C SER A 31 0.96 -0.59 26.32
N GLU A 32 0.92 -0.01 27.54
CA GLU A 32 1.50 -0.62 28.74
C GLU A 32 0.43 -0.96 29.76
N GLU A 33 0.71 -1.98 30.57
CA GLU A 33 -0.06 -2.26 31.77
C GLU A 33 -0.02 -1.06 32.72
N ARG A 34 -1.13 -0.76 33.36
CA ARG A 34 -1.22 0.30 34.35
C ARG A 34 -1.73 -0.21 35.69
N THR A 35 -1.27 0.41 36.77
CA THR A 35 -1.66 0.07 38.13
C THR A 35 -2.25 1.26 38.87
N ALA A 36 -3.19 0.97 39.75
CA ALA A 36 -3.72 1.94 40.72
C ALA A 36 -3.71 1.34 42.11
N THR A 37 -3.47 2.16 43.13
CA THR A 37 -3.52 1.78 44.53
C THR A 37 -4.77 2.31 45.16
N LEU A 38 -5.58 1.42 45.72
CA LEU A 38 -6.71 1.76 46.57
C LEU A 38 -6.26 1.73 48.01
N THR A 39 -6.42 2.84 48.71
CA THR A 39 -6.11 2.94 50.14
C THR A 39 -7.39 3.08 50.91
N VAL A 40 -7.63 2.17 51.84
CA VAL A 40 -8.76 2.22 52.77
C VAL A 40 -8.21 2.52 54.15
N THR A 41 -8.72 3.60 54.75
CA THR A 41 -8.29 4.05 56.09
C THR A 41 -9.45 3.99 57.08
N SER A 42 -9.18 3.53 58.29
CA SER A 42 -10.09 3.56 59.43
C SER A 42 -9.32 3.92 60.68
N GLY A 43 -9.51 5.16 61.16
CA GLY A 43 -8.70 5.72 62.23
C GLY A 43 -7.21 5.77 61.87
N LYS A 44 -6.37 5.03 62.62
CA LYS A 44 -4.93 4.93 62.37
C LYS A 44 -4.53 3.71 61.49
N THR A 45 -5.53 2.89 61.12
CA THR A 45 -5.28 1.69 60.31
C THR A 45 -5.45 1.99 58.84
N GLU A 46 -4.49 1.57 58.04
CA GLU A 46 -4.48 1.68 56.59
C GLU A 46 -4.33 0.29 55.96
N LYS A 47 -5.09 0.02 54.90
CA LYS A 47 -4.97 -1.15 54.03
C LYS A 47 -4.88 -0.69 52.58
N LYS A 48 -3.98 -1.30 51.81
CA LYS A 48 -3.79 -1.03 50.37
C LYS A 48 -4.14 -2.24 49.54
N MET A 49 -4.73 -1.99 48.38
CA MET A 49 -5.01 -2.96 47.34
C MET A 49 -4.54 -2.39 46.00
N THR A 50 -3.82 -3.20 45.23
CA THR A 50 -3.40 -2.83 43.89
C THR A 50 -4.43 -3.31 42.87
N VAL A 51 -4.80 -2.46 41.96
CA VAL A 51 -5.61 -2.77 40.77
C VAL A 51 -4.68 -2.68 39.56
N THR A 52 -4.57 -3.75 38.81
CA THR A 52 -3.76 -3.85 37.59
C THR A 52 -4.69 -3.98 36.39
N GLN A 53 -4.40 -3.22 35.34
CA GLN A 53 -5.15 -3.28 34.08
C GLN A 53 -4.19 -3.39 32.90
N SER A 54 -4.32 -4.45 32.14
CA SER A 54 -3.61 -4.64 30.87
C SER A 54 -4.08 -3.63 29.82
N PRO A 55 -3.28 -3.34 28.79
CA PRO A 55 -3.72 -2.55 27.64
C PRO A 55 -4.89 -3.23 26.93
N SER A 56 -5.68 -2.44 26.22
CA SER A 56 -6.73 -3.00 25.35
C SER A 56 -6.08 -3.88 24.27
N PRO A 57 -6.71 -5.00 23.91
CA PRO A 57 -6.24 -5.82 22.81
C PRO A 57 -6.14 -5.01 21.51
N THR A 58 -5.08 -5.25 20.74
CA THR A 58 -4.87 -4.62 19.44
C THR A 58 -4.25 -5.61 18.46
N VAL A 59 -4.74 -5.57 17.23
CA VAL A 59 -4.14 -6.23 16.06
C VAL A 59 -3.93 -5.19 14.97
N LYS A 60 -2.79 -5.21 14.31
CA LYS A 60 -2.47 -4.32 13.17
C LYS A 60 -1.75 -5.11 12.10
N VAL A 61 -1.94 -4.72 10.86
CA VAL A 61 -1.21 -5.24 9.71
C VAL A 61 -0.50 -4.08 8.97
N ASN A 62 0.67 -4.34 8.43
CA ASN A 62 1.41 -3.33 7.65
C ASN A 62 0.91 -3.22 6.19
N ALA A 63 0.09 -4.18 5.74
CA ALA A 63 -0.55 -4.16 4.42
C ALA A 63 -1.96 -4.75 4.51
N ASN A 64 -2.94 -4.05 3.98
CA ASN A 64 -4.35 -4.47 3.94
C ASN A 64 -4.78 -5.06 2.59
N ALA A 65 -3.88 -5.06 1.60
CA ALA A 65 -4.09 -5.66 0.28
C ALA A 65 -2.78 -6.25 -0.26
N LEU A 66 -2.87 -7.46 -0.82
CA LEU A 66 -1.79 -8.16 -1.50
C LEU A 66 -2.25 -8.52 -2.91
N ASN A 67 -1.40 -8.26 -3.90
CA ASN A 67 -1.72 -8.51 -5.30
C ASN A 67 -0.73 -9.51 -5.88
N PHE A 68 -1.24 -10.45 -6.69
CA PHE A 68 -0.46 -11.49 -7.34
C PHE A 68 -0.77 -11.49 -8.83
N GLY A 69 0.25 -11.70 -9.67
CA GLY A 69 0.08 -12.02 -11.07
C GLY A 69 -0.49 -13.42 -11.27
N ALA A 70 -0.83 -13.77 -12.50
CA ALA A 70 -1.41 -15.06 -12.85
C ALA A 70 -0.53 -16.25 -12.46
N GLN A 71 0.79 -16.12 -12.57
CA GLN A 71 1.72 -17.20 -12.20
C GLN A 71 1.77 -17.49 -10.70
N GLY A 72 1.16 -16.63 -9.87
CA GLY A 72 1.21 -16.74 -8.43
C GLY A 72 2.55 -16.28 -7.87
N GLY A 73 3.02 -16.95 -6.81
CA GLY A 73 4.24 -16.59 -6.10
C GLY A 73 3.98 -16.36 -4.62
N SER A 74 4.95 -15.79 -3.92
CA SER A 74 4.87 -15.53 -2.49
C SER A 74 5.17 -14.08 -2.17
N THR A 75 4.44 -13.53 -1.20
CA THR A 75 4.73 -12.22 -0.60
C THR A 75 4.45 -12.26 0.89
N THR A 76 4.89 -11.26 1.64
CA THR A 76 4.73 -11.23 3.09
C THR A 76 4.00 -9.98 3.56
N PHE A 77 3.36 -10.09 4.72
CA PHE A 77 2.90 -8.96 5.52
C PHE A 77 3.21 -9.19 6.99
N THR A 78 3.30 -8.13 7.77
CA THR A 78 3.59 -8.22 9.21
C THR A 78 2.32 -8.01 10.01
N VAL A 79 2.07 -8.91 10.95
CA VAL A 79 1.08 -8.76 12.01
C VAL A 79 1.77 -8.25 13.26
N THR A 80 1.28 -7.16 13.84
CA THR A 80 1.69 -6.63 15.15
C THR A 80 0.51 -6.71 16.10
N SER A 81 0.62 -7.49 17.16
CA SER A 81 -0.45 -7.68 18.15
C SER A 81 0.10 -7.69 19.56
N ASN A 82 -0.70 -7.25 20.54
CA ASN A 82 -0.38 -7.40 21.96
C ASN A 82 -1.09 -8.61 22.62
N THR A 83 -1.83 -9.40 21.83
CA THR A 83 -2.47 -10.67 22.24
C THR A 83 -2.15 -11.77 21.25
N PRO A 84 -2.36 -13.07 21.58
CA PRO A 84 -2.37 -14.11 20.56
C PRO A 84 -3.40 -13.82 19.48
N TRP A 85 -3.10 -14.22 18.25
CA TRP A 85 -3.94 -14.00 17.06
C TRP A 85 -3.98 -15.24 16.17
N GLU A 86 -5.00 -15.31 15.30
CA GLU A 86 -5.17 -16.36 14.29
C GLU A 86 -5.69 -15.80 12.97
N LEU A 87 -5.51 -16.55 11.89
CA LEU A 87 -5.95 -16.19 10.54
C LEU A 87 -7.16 -17.02 10.10
N THR A 88 -8.13 -16.36 9.47
CA THR A 88 -9.33 -16.99 8.90
C THR A 88 -9.72 -16.34 7.56
N PRO A 89 -9.99 -17.07 6.46
CA PRO A 89 -9.61 -18.48 6.25
C PRO A 89 -8.10 -18.58 5.99
N ALA A 90 -7.50 -19.62 6.54
CA ALA A 90 -6.07 -19.86 6.34
C ALA A 90 -5.75 -20.33 4.92
N THR A 91 -6.68 -20.99 4.22
CA THR A 91 -6.51 -21.46 2.85
C THR A 91 -7.83 -21.49 2.07
N THR A 92 -7.76 -21.31 0.75
CA THR A 92 -8.92 -21.44 -0.16
C THR A 92 -8.64 -22.39 -1.34
N GLY A 93 -7.64 -23.25 -1.26
CA GLY A 93 -7.26 -24.15 -2.34
C GLY A 93 -6.33 -23.51 -3.40
N TRP A 94 -6.33 -22.20 -3.56
CA TRP A 94 -5.47 -21.47 -4.50
C TRP A 94 -4.38 -20.63 -3.83
N PHE A 95 -4.51 -20.35 -2.53
CA PHE A 95 -3.42 -19.77 -1.74
C PHE A 95 -3.26 -20.49 -0.40
N THR A 96 -2.13 -20.29 0.22
CA THR A 96 -1.79 -20.73 1.59
C THR A 96 -1.16 -19.57 2.34
N VAL A 97 -1.27 -19.59 3.67
CA VAL A 97 -0.61 -18.63 4.56
C VAL A 97 0.23 -19.37 5.60
N SER A 98 1.33 -18.79 6.03
CA SER A 98 2.19 -19.35 7.07
C SER A 98 2.98 -18.24 7.78
N PRO A 99 2.96 -18.20 9.14
CA PRO A 99 2.14 -19.00 10.05
C PRO A 99 0.66 -18.62 10.02
N GLU A 100 -0.22 -19.54 10.44
CA GLU A 100 -1.67 -19.31 10.53
C GLU A 100 -2.12 -18.67 11.85
N SER A 101 -1.20 -18.55 12.81
CA SER A 101 -1.41 -17.94 14.13
C SER A 101 -0.10 -17.47 14.74
N GLY A 102 -0.18 -16.61 15.74
CA GLY A 102 0.99 -16.14 16.47
C GLY A 102 0.67 -15.70 17.90
N ILE A 103 1.71 -15.38 18.64
CA ILE A 103 1.63 -14.79 19.97
C ILE A 103 1.76 -13.25 19.89
N ALA A 104 1.63 -12.56 21.02
CA ALA A 104 1.92 -11.14 21.11
C ALA A 104 3.34 -10.80 20.60
N GLY A 105 3.44 -9.69 19.87
CA GLY A 105 4.68 -9.24 19.21
C GLY A 105 4.46 -9.00 17.72
N GLU A 106 5.57 -8.93 16.98
CA GLU A 106 5.58 -8.84 15.52
C GLU A 106 5.84 -10.21 14.91
N THR A 107 5.05 -10.57 13.90
CA THR A 107 5.18 -11.84 13.17
C THR A 107 5.05 -11.56 11.68
N GLU A 108 6.02 -11.99 10.88
CA GLU A 108 5.92 -12.00 9.43
C GLU A 108 5.10 -13.19 8.97
N VAL A 109 4.09 -12.93 8.14
CA VAL A 109 3.19 -13.93 7.55
C VAL A 109 3.45 -13.98 6.05
N THR A 110 3.75 -15.15 5.53
CA THR A 110 3.92 -15.42 4.09
C THR A 110 2.59 -15.88 3.50
N VAL A 111 2.18 -15.25 2.42
CA VAL A 111 1.07 -15.69 1.56
C VAL A 111 1.66 -16.25 0.28
N THR A 112 1.28 -17.47 -0.10
CA THR A 112 1.73 -18.12 -1.34
C THR A 112 0.53 -18.50 -2.18
N CYS A 113 0.45 -17.95 -3.40
CA CYS A 113 -0.60 -18.24 -4.39
C CYS A 113 -0.10 -19.22 -5.45
N LYS A 114 -0.94 -20.18 -5.82
CA LYS A 114 -0.74 -21.03 -7.00
C LYS A 114 -1.06 -20.25 -8.26
N ALA A 115 -0.60 -20.71 -9.44
CA ALA A 115 -0.98 -20.11 -10.71
C ALA A 115 -2.52 -20.00 -10.86
N ASN A 116 -2.95 -18.91 -11.50
CA ASN A 116 -4.34 -18.69 -11.89
C ASN A 116 -4.48 -18.95 -13.40
N ASP A 117 -4.82 -20.18 -13.74
CA ASP A 117 -5.01 -20.63 -15.14
C ASP A 117 -6.44 -20.33 -15.65
N SER A 118 -7.25 -19.61 -14.87
CA SER A 118 -8.59 -19.21 -15.28
C SER A 118 -8.57 -17.88 -16.04
N ASP A 119 -9.65 -17.56 -16.73
CA ASP A 119 -9.88 -16.31 -17.43
C ASP A 119 -10.42 -15.18 -16.53
N GLU A 120 -10.57 -15.46 -15.23
CA GLU A 120 -11.11 -14.50 -14.26
C GLU A 120 -10.11 -14.21 -13.14
N ASN A 121 -10.09 -12.94 -12.69
CA ASN A 121 -9.40 -12.57 -11.47
C ASN A 121 -10.10 -13.22 -10.27
N ARG A 122 -9.29 -13.64 -9.28
CA ARG A 122 -9.85 -14.21 -8.05
C ARG A 122 -9.42 -13.40 -6.82
N THR A 123 -10.31 -13.32 -5.85
CA THR A 123 -10.10 -12.56 -4.63
C THR A 123 -10.45 -13.38 -3.40
N ALA A 124 -9.78 -13.07 -2.30
CA ALA A 124 -10.10 -13.59 -0.98
C ALA A 124 -9.78 -12.54 0.08
N THR A 125 -10.31 -12.70 1.28
CA THR A 125 -9.96 -11.86 2.42
C THR A 125 -9.48 -12.76 3.55
N ILE A 126 -8.30 -12.47 4.08
CA ILE A 126 -7.79 -13.05 5.32
C ILE A 126 -8.20 -12.11 6.45
N ILE A 127 -8.84 -12.66 7.47
CA ILE A 127 -9.12 -11.94 8.72
C ILE A 127 -8.01 -12.32 9.71
N VAL A 128 -7.30 -11.34 10.22
CA VAL A 128 -6.35 -11.48 11.32
C VAL A 128 -7.09 -11.12 12.60
N ALA A 129 -7.44 -12.10 13.42
CA ALA A 129 -8.24 -11.89 14.62
C ALA A 129 -7.43 -12.14 15.89
N GLY A 130 -7.43 -11.16 16.78
CA GLY A 130 -6.96 -11.26 18.15
C GLY A 130 -8.11 -11.18 19.15
N GLU A 131 -7.80 -11.08 20.44
CA GLU A 131 -8.82 -10.92 21.49
C GLU A 131 -9.48 -9.51 21.38
N GLY A 132 -10.69 -9.46 20.81
CA GLY A 132 -11.50 -8.23 20.75
C GLY A 132 -11.10 -7.22 19.68
N ASP A 133 -10.16 -7.54 18.79
CA ASP A 133 -9.74 -6.69 17.68
C ASP A 133 -9.42 -7.55 16.44
N SER A 134 -9.59 -7.00 15.24
CA SER A 134 -9.29 -7.72 14.00
C SER A 134 -8.98 -6.78 12.83
N GLU A 135 -8.17 -7.27 11.89
CA GLU A 135 -7.81 -6.60 10.65
C GLU A 135 -8.06 -7.50 9.45
N ASN A 136 -8.28 -6.88 8.29
CA ASN A 136 -8.53 -7.59 7.04
C ASN A 136 -7.37 -7.38 6.07
N VAL A 137 -6.92 -8.46 5.43
CA VAL A 137 -5.96 -8.44 4.33
C VAL A 137 -6.64 -9.02 3.09
N LYS A 138 -6.90 -8.18 2.09
CA LYS A 138 -7.47 -8.59 0.81
C LYS A 138 -6.38 -9.20 -0.07
N ILE A 139 -6.60 -10.38 -0.61
CA ILE A 139 -5.76 -10.98 -1.63
C ILE A 139 -6.48 -10.85 -2.97
N THR A 140 -5.77 -10.37 -3.98
CA THR A 140 -6.24 -10.35 -5.36
C THR A 140 -5.21 -11.05 -6.24
N GLN A 141 -5.65 -12.02 -7.03
CA GLN A 141 -4.79 -12.64 -8.04
C GLN A 141 -5.41 -12.45 -9.42
N TYR A 142 -4.60 -11.93 -10.33
CA TYR A 142 -5.01 -11.60 -11.69
C TYR A 142 -4.89 -12.79 -12.61
N THR A 143 -5.50 -12.68 -13.78
CA THR A 143 -5.36 -13.63 -14.89
C THR A 143 -4.39 -13.08 -15.93
N ASP A 144 -3.79 -13.95 -16.75
CA ASP A 144 -3.00 -13.59 -17.94
C ASP A 144 -3.90 -13.46 -19.19
N VAL A 145 -5.17 -13.77 -19.08
CA VAL A 145 -6.09 -13.63 -20.20
C VAL A 145 -6.36 -12.15 -20.44
N ILE A 146 -5.86 -11.65 -21.56
CA ILE A 146 -6.03 -10.26 -21.96
C ILE A 146 -7.28 -10.16 -22.84
N THR A 147 -8.26 -9.41 -22.37
CA THR A 147 -9.44 -9.09 -23.16
C THR A 147 -9.17 -7.84 -23.99
N THR A 148 -9.14 -7.98 -25.29
CA THR A 148 -9.03 -6.83 -26.21
C THR A 148 -10.39 -6.19 -26.44
N PRO A 149 -10.48 -4.86 -26.62
CA PRO A 149 -11.71 -4.21 -27.06
C PRO A 149 -12.17 -4.71 -28.41
N ASP A 150 -13.48 -4.65 -28.69
CA ASP A 150 -14.05 -5.08 -29.97
C ASP A 150 -13.38 -4.37 -31.16
N GLY A 151 -12.93 -5.15 -32.12
CA GLY A 151 -12.27 -4.64 -33.32
C GLY A 151 -10.75 -4.46 -33.20
N TYR A 152 -10.18 -4.72 -32.02
CA TYR A 152 -8.73 -4.65 -31.80
C TYR A 152 -8.09 -6.04 -31.75
N THR A 153 -6.83 -6.10 -32.11
CA THR A 153 -5.98 -7.29 -31.97
C THR A 153 -4.78 -6.94 -31.09
N LEU A 154 -4.52 -7.78 -30.10
CA LEU A 154 -3.33 -7.62 -29.25
C LEU A 154 -2.05 -7.72 -30.07
N VAL A 155 -1.22 -6.69 -30.05
CA VAL A 155 0.07 -6.62 -30.76
C VAL A 155 1.27 -6.57 -29.83
N TRP A 156 1.05 -6.12 -28.60
CA TRP A 156 2.10 -6.03 -27.58
C TRP A 156 1.48 -6.06 -26.18
N ASN A 157 2.17 -6.71 -25.24
CA ASN A 157 1.81 -6.71 -23.83
C ASN A 157 3.03 -7.00 -22.96
N ASP A 158 2.95 -6.66 -21.68
CA ASP A 158 3.81 -7.15 -20.62
C ASP A 158 3.01 -7.27 -19.31
N GLU A 159 2.79 -8.50 -18.89
CA GLU A 159 2.05 -8.84 -17.67
C GLU A 159 2.98 -9.04 -16.47
N PHE A 160 4.29 -8.76 -16.63
CA PHE A 160 5.30 -8.84 -15.58
C PHE A 160 5.36 -10.19 -14.85
N ASN A 161 5.14 -11.29 -15.57
CA ASN A 161 5.03 -12.66 -15.05
C ASN A 161 6.38 -13.35 -14.80
N THR A 162 7.43 -12.60 -14.51
CA THR A 162 8.74 -13.13 -14.13
C THR A 162 8.86 -13.28 -12.61
N PRO A 163 9.79 -14.11 -12.10
CA PRO A 163 9.96 -14.31 -10.67
C PRO A 163 10.22 -13.01 -9.91
N ASP A 164 9.78 -12.97 -8.65
CA ASP A 164 10.04 -11.86 -7.73
C ASP A 164 11.52 -11.51 -7.66
N GLY A 165 11.81 -10.20 -7.65
CA GLY A 165 13.16 -9.69 -7.71
C GLY A 165 13.73 -9.55 -9.11
N SER A 166 12.98 -9.94 -10.15
CA SER A 166 13.39 -9.72 -11.55
C SER A 166 13.31 -8.25 -11.93
N SER A 167 14.17 -7.83 -12.86
CA SER A 167 14.00 -6.56 -13.58
C SER A 167 12.93 -6.69 -14.66
N PRO A 168 12.33 -5.59 -15.13
CA PRO A 168 11.55 -5.59 -16.37
C PRO A 168 12.30 -6.21 -17.53
N ASP A 169 11.59 -6.84 -18.46
CA ASP A 169 12.19 -7.45 -19.65
C ASP A 169 12.84 -6.39 -20.54
N LEU A 170 14.16 -6.35 -20.53
CA LEU A 170 14.94 -5.39 -21.32
C LEU A 170 14.91 -5.67 -22.83
N SER A 171 14.26 -6.73 -23.30
CA SER A 171 13.91 -6.88 -24.72
C SER A 171 12.74 -6.00 -25.12
N LYS A 172 11.84 -5.70 -24.18
CA LYS A 172 10.63 -4.87 -24.33
C LYS A 172 10.81 -3.43 -23.86
N TRP A 173 11.62 -3.22 -22.81
CA TRP A 173 11.77 -1.95 -22.12
C TRP A 173 13.20 -1.41 -22.18
N TYR A 174 13.36 -0.09 -22.02
CA TYR A 174 14.63 0.54 -21.70
C TYR A 174 14.45 1.62 -20.64
N TYR A 175 15.52 1.90 -19.90
CA TYR A 175 15.55 2.96 -18.90
C TYR A 175 16.08 4.25 -19.49
N GLU A 176 15.52 5.37 -19.06
CA GLU A 176 16.18 6.67 -19.21
C GLU A 176 16.93 7.01 -17.93
N GLU A 177 18.17 7.47 -18.11
CA GLU A 177 19.03 7.86 -16.99
C GLU A 177 19.28 9.36 -17.04
N TRP A 178 18.66 10.09 -16.13
CA TRP A 178 18.71 11.55 -16.09
C TRP A 178 19.14 12.05 -14.72
N ALA A 179 19.94 13.15 -14.73
CA ALA A 179 20.32 13.85 -13.51
C ALA A 179 19.12 14.59 -12.88
N PRO A 180 19.15 14.86 -11.58
CA PRO A 180 18.15 15.71 -10.93
C PRO A 180 18.03 17.07 -11.64
N GLY A 181 16.80 17.55 -11.77
CA GLY A 181 16.50 18.84 -12.41
C GLY A 181 16.65 18.89 -13.93
N TYR A 182 16.85 17.75 -14.60
CA TYR A 182 16.98 17.70 -16.06
C TYR A 182 15.70 18.17 -16.76
N VAL A 183 14.53 17.73 -16.28
CA VAL A 183 13.21 18.23 -16.70
C VAL A 183 12.39 18.63 -15.46
N ASN A 184 11.48 19.59 -15.61
CA ASN A 184 10.47 19.98 -14.62
C ASN A 184 11.00 20.28 -13.21
N ASN A 185 12.29 20.53 -13.03
CA ASN A 185 12.95 20.67 -11.72
C ASN A 185 12.74 19.45 -10.79
N GLU A 186 12.60 18.27 -11.37
CA GLU A 186 12.39 17.02 -10.63
C GLU A 186 13.57 16.73 -9.69
N LEU A 187 13.27 16.33 -8.46
CA LEU A 187 14.28 16.14 -7.42
C LEU A 187 15.10 14.87 -7.60
N GLN A 188 14.50 13.82 -8.16
CA GLN A 188 15.12 12.50 -8.28
C GLN A 188 16.09 12.40 -9.45
N ARG A 189 17.09 11.54 -9.28
CA ARG A 189 17.86 10.97 -10.38
C ARG A 189 17.12 9.75 -10.92
N TYR A 190 16.95 9.66 -12.22
CA TYR A 190 16.51 8.43 -12.88
C TYR A 190 17.72 7.52 -13.15
N VAL A 191 17.56 6.25 -12.74
CA VAL A 191 18.63 5.24 -12.82
C VAL A 191 18.12 3.97 -13.51
N ALA A 192 19.05 3.20 -14.08
CA ALA A 192 18.75 1.95 -14.79
C ALA A 192 18.39 0.79 -13.83
N GLY A 193 17.33 0.96 -13.07
CA GLY A 193 16.57 -0.06 -12.35
C GLY A 193 17.27 -0.88 -11.27
N ALA A 194 18.53 -1.21 -11.38
CA ALA A 194 19.22 -2.07 -10.42
C ALA A 194 20.65 -1.61 -10.18
N LEU A 195 20.86 -0.85 -9.11
CA LEU A 195 22.18 -0.56 -8.57
C LEU A 195 22.33 -1.26 -7.21
N GLY A 196 22.77 -2.52 -7.22
CA GLY A 196 22.93 -3.28 -5.98
C GLY A 196 21.62 -3.44 -5.21
N ASN A 197 21.53 -2.87 -4.01
CA ASN A 197 20.32 -2.84 -3.19
C ASN A 197 19.35 -1.68 -3.55
N ASP A 198 19.75 -0.78 -4.44
CA ASP A 198 18.99 0.41 -4.82
C ASP A 198 18.12 0.15 -6.06
N ARG A 199 17.30 -0.89 -6.02
CA ARG A 199 16.35 -1.18 -7.10
C ARG A 199 15.24 -0.15 -7.14
N THR A 200 15.02 0.43 -8.33
CA THR A 200 13.97 1.41 -8.60
C THR A 200 12.86 0.87 -9.48
N ALA A 201 13.09 -0.27 -10.14
CA ALA A 201 12.08 -1.02 -10.88
C ALA A 201 12.32 -2.52 -10.67
N GLU A 202 11.29 -3.22 -10.18
CA GLU A 202 11.39 -4.62 -9.75
C GLU A 202 10.03 -5.30 -9.86
N ILE A 203 10.02 -6.56 -10.30
CA ILE A 203 8.80 -7.38 -10.30
C ILE A 203 8.66 -8.02 -8.93
N ILE A 204 7.51 -7.81 -8.29
CA ILE A 204 7.14 -8.41 -7.00
C ILE A 204 5.65 -8.77 -7.05
N GLY A 205 5.31 -10.03 -6.79
CA GLY A 205 3.93 -10.52 -6.80
C GLY A 205 3.27 -10.42 -8.17
N GLY A 206 4.04 -10.57 -9.26
CA GLY A 206 3.52 -10.47 -10.63
C GLY A 206 3.11 -9.06 -11.05
N VAL A 207 3.69 -8.03 -10.45
CA VAL A 207 3.50 -6.63 -10.86
C VAL A 207 4.84 -5.90 -10.90
N LEU A 208 4.97 -4.95 -11.81
CA LEU A 208 6.11 -4.04 -11.85
C LEU A 208 5.96 -2.98 -10.78
N ASN A 209 6.91 -2.92 -9.85
CA ASN A 209 7.00 -1.88 -8.84
C ASN A 209 8.04 -0.84 -9.27
N ILE A 210 7.61 0.40 -9.51
CA ILE A 210 8.47 1.55 -9.71
C ILE A 210 8.54 2.31 -8.39
N THR A 211 9.75 2.40 -7.82
CA THR A 211 9.94 2.92 -6.45
C THR A 211 10.85 4.13 -6.46
N ALA A 212 10.35 5.25 -5.92
CA ALA A 212 11.21 6.36 -5.52
C ALA A 212 11.78 6.08 -4.12
N ARG A 213 13.11 6.17 -3.96
CA ARG A 213 13.77 5.91 -2.67
C ARG A 213 14.96 6.83 -2.42
N LYS A 214 15.31 6.99 -1.15
CA LYS A 214 16.56 7.65 -0.76
C LYS A 214 17.74 6.71 -1.02
N SER A 215 18.79 7.23 -1.70
CA SER A 215 20.10 6.61 -1.85
C SER A 215 21.15 7.62 -1.42
N GLY A 216 21.69 7.46 -0.21
CA GLY A 216 22.54 8.47 0.40
C GLY A 216 21.83 9.81 0.60
N SER A 217 22.35 10.87 -0.02
CA SER A 217 21.76 12.22 0.00
C SER A 217 20.79 12.50 -1.16
N GLU A 218 20.69 11.59 -2.13
CA GLU A 218 19.86 11.73 -3.31
C GLU A 218 18.53 10.95 -3.18
N VAL A 219 17.57 11.32 -4.01
CA VAL A 219 16.39 10.50 -4.30
C VAL A 219 16.63 9.89 -5.67
N ILE A 220 16.37 8.60 -5.81
CA ILE A 220 16.43 7.87 -7.09
C ILE A 220 15.07 7.29 -7.44
N SER A 221 14.77 7.16 -8.73
CA SER A 221 13.55 6.55 -9.25
C SER A 221 13.83 5.92 -10.63
N ALA A 222 12.82 5.28 -11.23
CA ALA A 222 12.90 4.76 -12.57
C ALA A 222 11.98 5.51 -13.54
N ARG A 223 12.45 5.62 -14.79
CA ARG A 223 11.69 6.06 -15.95
C ARG A 223 11.89 5.03 -17.06
N LEU A 224 10.81 4.37 -17.45
CA LEU A 224 10.82 3.25 -18.38
C LEU A 224 10.06 3.63 -19.65
N ASN A 225 10.62 3.23 -20.78
CA ASN A 225 9.96 3.36 -22.08
C ASN A 225 9.91 2.00 -22.78
N THR A 226 8.88 1.79 -23.60
CA THR A 226 8.82 0.65 -24.52
C THR A 226 9.84 0.81 -25.64
N LYS A 227 10.42 -0.29 -26.10
CA LYS A 227 11.29 -0.30 -27.30
C LYS A 227 10.49 -0.26 -28.59
N GLU A 228 9.29 -0.83 -28.57
CA GLU A 228 8.36 -0.74 -29.68
C GLU A 228 7.56 0.55 -29.64
N MET A 229 7.17 1.03 -30.81
CA MET A 229 6.48 2.29 -31.02
C MET A 229 5.31 2.10 -31.99
N TRP A 230 4.21 2.80 -31.74
CA TRP A 230 2.98 2.68 -32.51
C TRP A 230 2.45 4.06 -32.89
N THR A 231 1.85 4.15 -34.06
CA THR A 231 1.24 5.41 -34.52
C THR A 231 -0.22 5.50 -34.14
N TYR A 232 -0.92 4.37 -34.08
CA TYR A 232 -2.33 4.27 -33.73
C TYR A 232 -2.56 3.03 -32.88
N GLY A 233 -3.62 3.02 -32.09
CA GLY A 233 -4.00 1.86 -31.32
C GLY A 233 -4.79 2.19 -30.07
N TYR A 234 -5.18 1.18 -29.37
CA TYR A 234 -5.71 1.25 -28.01
C TYR A 234 -4.58 0.91 -27.04
N PHE A 235 -4.29 1.81 -26.13
CA PHE A 235 -3.21 1.71 -25.17
C PHE A 235 -3.79 1.65 -23.76
N GLU A 236 -3.45 0.61 -23.03
CA GLU A 236 -3.99 0.37 -21.70
C GLU A 236 -2.89 -0.03 -20.72
N ALA A 237 -2.94 0.52 -19.52
CA ALA A 237 -2.17 0.05 -18.39
C ALA A 237 -3.03 0.00 -17.14
N ARG A 238 -2.81 -1.03 -16.32
CA ARG A 238 -3.46 -1.20 -15.05
C ARG A 238 -2.49 -0.82 -13.93
N LEU A 239 -2.78 0.28 -13.25
CA LEU A 239 -1.86 0.97 -12.35
C LEU A 239 -2.49 1.20 -10.98
N LYS A 240 -1.66 1.11 -9.93
CA LYS A 240 -1.92 1.63 -8.59
C LYS A 240 -0.91 2.72 -8.30
N LEU A 241 -1.39 3.90 -7.90
CA LEU A 241 -0.56 5.09 -7.76
C LEU A 241 0.09 5.17 -6.37
N PRO A 242 1.28 5.79 -6.25
CA PRO A 242 1.97 5.94 -4.97
C PRO A 242 1.32 7.02 -4.11
N LYS A 243 1.33 6.83 -2.79
CA LYS A 243 0.83 7.81 -1.82
C LYS A 243 1.89 8.81 -1.40
N GLY A 244 1.45 10.04 -1.15
CA GLY A 244 2.19 11.03 -0.40
C GLY A 244 2.62 12.26 -1.18
N LYS A 245 2.87 13.33 -0.44
CA LYS A 245 3.33 14.60 -1.01
C LYS A 245 4.69 14.46 -1.68
N GLY A 246 4.80 14.96 -2.91
CA GLY A 246 6.00 14.90 -3.72
C GLY A 246 6.05 13.74 -4.70
N THR A 247 5.06 12.84 -4.70
CA THR A 247 4.89 11.86 -5.76
C THR A 247 4.29 12.50 -7.02
N TRP A 248 4.73 12.02 -8.17
CA TRP A 248 4.21 12.39 -9.48
C TRP A 248 4.35 11.21 -10.44
N PRO A 249 3.49 10.20 -10.31
CA PRO A 249 3.44 9.09 -11.26
C PRO A 249 2.84 9.55 -12.58
N ALA A 250 3.33 8.98 -13.69
CA ALA A 250 2.81 9.23 -15.02
C ALA A 250 2.79 7.97 -15.88
N TYR A 251 1.72 7.80 -16.65
CA TYR A 251 1.60 6.89 -17.78
C TYR A 251 1.28 7.72 -19.02
N TRP A 252 2.20 7.76 -19.97
CA TRP A 252 2.22 8.78 -21.00
C TRP A 252 2.98 8.34 -22.24
N MET A 253 2.90 9.12 -23.32
CA MET A 253 3.45 8.82 -24.63
C MET A 253 4.28 9.97 -25.17
N MET A 254 5.44 9.64 -25.72
CA MET A 254 6.30 10.54 -26.46
C MET A 254 6.59 9.98 -27.85
N PRO A 255 6.76 10.85 -28.88
CA PRO A 255 7.25 10.39 -30.18
C PRO A 255 8.63 9.77 -30.12
N ALA A 256 8.89 8.88 -31.05
CA ALA A 256 10.15 8.13 -31.16
C ALA A 256 11.41 9.00 -31.16
N ASP A 257 11.35 10.15 -31.80
CA ASP A 257 12.47 11.09 -31.89
C ASP A 257 12.53 12.08 -30.73
N GLY A 258 11.47 12.19 -29.90
CA GLY A 258 11.36 12.96 -28.64
C GLY A 258 11.98 14.36 -28.63
N ASN A 259 12.58 14.74 -29.74
CA ASN A 259 13.34 15.95 -29.88
C ASN A 259 12.43 17.16 -30.13
N ASN A 260 12.87 18.31 -29.64
CA ASN A 260 12.20 19.57 -29.93
C ASN A 260 10.77 19.69 -29.32
N TRP A 261 10.64 19.21 -28.08
CA TRP A 261 9.42 19.46 -27.32
C TRP A 261 9.14 20.99 -27.20
N PRO A 262 7.89 21.46 -27.32
CA PRO A 262 6.63 20.73 -27.44
C PRO A 262 6.19 20.42 -28.89
N HIS A 263 7.01 20.71 -29.90
CA HIS A 263 6.67 20.54 -31.33
C HIS A 263 6.44 19.07 -31.69
N CYS A 264 7.17 18.17 -31.06
CA CYS A 264 7.04 16.73 -31.28
C CYS A 264 5.71 16.16 -30.78
N GLY A 265 5.04 16.83 -29.84
CA GLY A 265 3.83 16.35 -29.19
C GLY A 265 4.14 15.51 -27.95
N GLU A 266 3.12 15.37 -27.06
CA GLU A 266 3.10 14.52 -25.88
C GLU A 266 1.64 14.22 -25.52
N ILE A 267 1.37 13.00 -25.08
CA ILE A 267 0.06 12.59 -24.60
C ILE A 267 0.22 11.96 -23.23
N ASP A 268 -0.32 12.60 -22.21
CA ASP A 268 -0.35 12.07 -20.85
C ASP A 268 -1.68 11.35 -20.66
N ILE A 269 -1.63 10.02 -20.59
CA ILE A 269 -2.83 9.19 -20.41
C ILE A 269 -3.29 9.28 -18.97
N MET A 270 -2.34 9.24 -18.04
CA MET A 270 -2.60 9.38 -16.60
C MET A 270 -1.43 10.06 -15.91
N GLU A 271 -1.72 11.08 -15.15
CA GLU A 271 -0.83 11.69 -14.17
C GLU A 271 -1.57 11.92 -12.85
N GLU A 272 -0.83 11.92 -11.75
CA GLU A 272 -1.29 12.35 -10.44
C GLU A 272 -0.20 13.13 -9.71
N VAL A 273 -0.57 14.15 -8.96
CA VAL A 273 0.35 14.80 -8.02
C VAL A 273 -0.09 14.52 -6.59
N GLY A 274 0.80 13.98 -5.78
CA GLY A 274 0.48 13.53 -4.41
C GLY A 274 0.09 14.62 -3.40
N THR A 275 -0.01 15.88 -3.85
CA THR A 275 -0.66 16.97 -3.11
C THR A 275 -2.17 17.04 -3.33
N ASN A 276 -2.68 16.35 -4.35
CA ASN A 276 -4.09 16.24 -4.69
C ASN A 276 -4.47 14.76 -4.88
N PRO A 277 -4.47 13.94 -3.80
CA PRO A 277 -4.58 12.49 -3.88
C PRO A 277 -5.90 12.05 -4.50
N ASN A 278 -5.85 10.99 -5.30
CA ASN A 278 -6.98 10.41 -6.05
C ASN A 278 -7.57 11.32 -7.14
N TYR A 279 -6.91 12.43 -7.49
CA TYR A 279 -7.27 13.21 -8.67
C TYR A 279 -6.29 12.89 -9.79
N THR A 280 -6.76 12.20 -10.81
CA THR A 280 -5.97 11.85 -11.98
C THR A 280 -6.28 12.81 -13.14
N SER A 281 -5.25 13.18 -13.89
CA SER A 281 -5.36 14.04 -15.06
C SER A 281 -4.87 13.36 -16.32
N SER A 282 -5.40 13.81 -17.45
CA SER A 282 -4.91 13.49 -18.79
C SER A 282 -4.63 14.80 -19.52
N SER A 283 -3.51 14.85 -20.25
CA SER A 283 -3.08 16.07 -20.92
C SER A 283 -2.62 15.81 -22.35
N ILE A 284 -2.70 16.86 -23.19
CA ILE A 284 -2.11 16.88 -24.52
C ILE A 284 -1.23 18.13 -24.64
N HIS A 285 0.02 17.90 -25.04
CA HIS A 285 0.97 18.96 -25.34
C HIS A 285 1.38 18.95 -26.80
N CYS A 286 1.47 20.14 -27.40
CA CYS A 286 1.99 20.35 -28.73
C CYS A 286 2.40 21.84 -28.89
N THR A 287 2.85 22.23 -30.06
CA THR A 287 3.26 23.65 -30.34
C THR A 287 2.24 24.66 -29.87
N ALA A 288 0.95 24.43 -30.16
CA ALA A 288 -0.13 25.38 -29.85
C ALA A 288 -0.67 25.24 -28.42
N TYR A 289 -0.46 24.09 -27.81
CA TYR A 289 -1.02 23.74 -26.51
C TYR A 289 0.06 23.09 -25.64
N ASN A 290 0.56 23.79 -24.66
CA ASN A 290 1.53 23.25 -23.71
C ASN A 290 1.61 24.05 -22.42
N HIS A 291 2.20 23.49 -21.37
CA HIS A 291 2.25 24.11 -20.05
C HIS A 291 3.18 25.33 -20.00
N THR A 292 4.20 25.43 -20.84
CA THR A 292 5.13 26.57 -20.80
C THR A 292 4.49 27.87 -21.25
N ILE A 293 3.41 27.78 -22.01
CA ILE A 293 2.59 28.94 -22.42
C ILE A 293 1.17 28.93 -21.82
N GLY A 294 0.90 27.97 -20.90
CA GLY A 294 -0.36 27.88 -20.17
C GLY A 294 -1.57 27.51 -21.02
N THR A 295 -1.39 26.79 -22.10
CA THR A 295 -2.45 26.49 -23.08
C THR A 295 -2.70 24.98 -23.26
N GLN A 296 -2.03 24.10 -22.48
CA GLN A 296 -2.22 22.65 -22.53
C GLN A 296 -3.70 22.28 -22.42
N LYS A 297 -4.07 21.20 -23.07
CA LYS A 297 -5.40 20.62 -22.95
C LYS A 297 -5.35 19.53 -21.88
N THR A 298 -5.84 19.87 -20.71
CA THR A 298 -5.86 18.99 -19.53
C THR A 298 -7.29 18.79 -19.06
N ALA A 299 -7.62 17.55 -18.69
CA ALA A 299 -8.82 17.20 -17.94
C ALA A 299 -8.41 16.46 -16.66
N GLU A 300 -8.99 16.85 -15.55
CA GLU A 300 -8.77 16.21 -14.24
C GLU A 300 -10.09 15.66 -13.72
N ARG A 301 -10.02 14.51 -13.03
CA ARG A 301 -11.19 13.90 -12.40
C ARG A 301 -10.80 13.18 -11.10
N LEU A 302 -11.75 13.11 -10.17
CA LEU A 302 -11.64 12.24 -8.99
C LEU A 302 -11.73 10.78 -9.44
N THR A 303 -10.71 10.00 -9.07
CA THR A 303 -10.62 8.54 -9.26
C THR A 303 -10.49 7.89 -7.88
N PRO A 304 -11.61 7.65 -7.17
CA PRO A 304 -11.57 7.14 -5.80
C PRO A 304 -10.79 5.84 -5.70
N GLY A 305 -9.82 5.76 -4.77
CA GLY A 305 -9.01 4.58 -4.57
C GLY A 305 -7.81 4.44 -5.51
N ALA A 306 -7.48 5.45 -6.33
CA ALA A 306 -6.34 5.39 -7.25
C ALA A 306 -5.02 5.04 -6.57
N GLU A 307 -4.83 5.50 -5.32
CA GLU A 307 -3.67 5.19 -4.49
C GLU A 307 -3.81 3.90 -3.67
N ASP A 308 -5.01 3.29 -3.58
CA ASP A 308 -5.30 2.13 -2.73
C ASP A 308 -5.39 0.82 -3.50
N GLU A 309 -5.88 0.88 -4.74
CA GLU A 309 -6.12 -0.28 -5.58
C GLU A 309 -5.75 -0.02 -7.04
N PHE A 310 -5.68 -1.08 -7.85
CA PHE A 310 -5.37 -0.96 -9.27
C PHE A 310 -6.58 -0.48 -10.06
N HIS A 311 -6.37 0.53 -10.90
CA HIS A 311 -7.31 1.04 -11.88
C HIS A 311 -6.75 0.89 -13.29
N THR A 312 -7.63 0.73 -14.27
CA THR A 312 -7.26 0.71 -15.69
C THR A 312 -7.29 2.14 -16.25
N TYR A 313 -6.21 2.53 -16.90
CA TYR A 313 -6.07 3.79 -17.62
C TYR A 313 -5.81 3.49 -19.08
N ALA A 314 -6.60 4.08 -19.97
CA ALA A 314 -6.55 3.76 -21.39
C ALA A 314 -6.74 4.98 -22.29
N LEU A 315 -6.20 4.88 -23.49
CA LEU A 315 -6.34 5.84 -24.60
C LEU A 315 -6.54 5.11 -25.92
N GLU A 316 -7.46 5.62 -26.75
CA GLU A 316 -7.68 5.21 -28.13
C GLU A 316 -7.23 6.30 -29.10
#